data_25ff7ebce72ddd5fe90316a8bb097625
#
_entry.id   25ff7ebce72ddd5fe90316a8bb097625
#
_cell.length_a   1.000
_cell.length_b   1.000
_cell.length_c   1.000
_cell.angle_alpha   90.00
_cell.angle_beta   90.00
_cell.angle_gamma   90.00
#
_symmetry.space_group_name_H-M   'P 1'
#
loop_
_entity.id
_entity.type
_entity.pdbx_description
1 polymer ?
#
loop_
_entity_poly.entity_id
_entity_poly.type
_entity_poly.pdbx_seq_one_letter_code
_entity_poly.pdbx_strand_id
1 'polypeptide(L)'
;IKCKKHKDPNNVGESVFFTIGDFTGGGIYVENKLYKNCNEYITIFNGAEKEHYTEEFIGNRYSFIFYNAYLDKCPPEFIYKGEF
;
A
#
# COMPACT_ATOMS: atom_id res chain seq x y z
N ILE A 1 -2.83 12.18 7.73
CA ILE A 1 -3.80 12.03 6.65
C ILE A 1 -4.24 10.58 6.55
N LYS A 2 -5.52 10.40 6.46
CA LYS A 2 -6.15 9.09 6.43
C LYS A 2 -6.70 8.84 5.04
N CYS A 3 -6.32 7.72 4.45
CA CYS A 3 -6.87 7.31 3.16
C CYS A 3 -8.29 6.79 3.33
N LYS A 4 -9.16 7.12 2.39
CA LYS A 4 -10.50 6.56 2.34
C LYS A 4 -10.42 5.08 1.97
N LYS A 5 -11.42 4.32 2.40
CA LYS A 5 -11.60 2.94 2.02
C LYS A 5 -11.70 2.84 0.49
N HIS A 6 -10.86 2.03 -0.12
CA HIS A 6 -10.76 1.97 -1.58
C HIS A 6 -10.18 0.65 -2.06
N LYS A 7 -10.22 0.46 -3.36
CA LYS A 7 -9.51 -0.60 -4.07
C LYS A 7 -8.61 0.05 -5.11
N ASP A 8 -7.58 -0.67 -5.52
CA ASP A 8 -6.63 -0.20 -6.53
C ASP A 8 -6.80 -1.04 -7.81
N PRO A 9 -7.78 -0.73 -8.65
CA PRO A 9 -8.15 -1.62 -9.77
C PRO A 9 -7.08 -1.78 -10.83
N ASN A 10 -6.07 -0.90 -10.86
CA ASN A 10 -4.97 -1.00 -11.81
C ASN A 10 -3.84 -1.91 -11.33
N ASN A 11 -3.91 -2.39 -10.09
CA ASN A 11 -2.92 -3.31 -9.56
C ASN A 11 -3.15 -4.72 -10.08
N VAL A 12 -2.07 -5.48 -10.18
CA VAL A 12 -2.08 -6.87 -10.62
C VAL A 12 -1.50 -7.74 -9.50
N GLY A 13 -2.31 -8.68 -9.02
CA GLY A 13 -1.86 -9.61 -7.99
C GLY A 13 -1.71 -8.95 -6.62
N GLU A 14 -0.82 -9.49 -5.81
CA GLU A 14 -0.65 -9.06 -4.43
C GLU A 14 0.25 -7.85 -4.31
N SER A 15 -0.05 -7.03 -3.32
CA SER A 15 0.77 -5.89 -2.92
C SER A 15 1.46 -6.20 -1.61
N VAL A 16 2.63 -5.62 -1.40
CA VAL A 16 3.42 -5.76 -0.17
C VAL A 16 3.46 -4.39 0.50
N PHE A 17 3.06 -4.34 1.75
CA PHE A 17 2.96 -3.10 2.51
C PHE A 17 3.70 -3.20 3.83
N PHE A 18 4.46 -2.15 4.17
CA PHE A 18 5.07 -2.02 5.47
C PHE A 18 5.28 -0.54 5.80
N THR A 19 5.57 -0.27 7.07
CA THR A 19 5.80 1.09 7.55
C THR A 19 7.08 1.16 8.37
N ILE A 20 7.67 2.36 8.42
CA ILE A 20 8.75 2.68 9.32
C ILE A 20 8.45 4.01 9.99
N GLY A 21 9.12 4.28 11.10
CA GLY A 21 8.99 5.55 11.79
C GLY A 21 8.70 5.38 13.27
N ASP A 22 8.43 6.52 13.89
CA ASP A 22 8.08 6.60 15.31
C ASP A 22 6.66 7.15 15.42
N PHE A 23 5.70 6.26 15.60
CA PHE A 23 4.29 6.62 15.58
C PHE A 23 3.46 5.61 16.37
N THR A 24 2.22 6.03 16.67
CA THR A 24 1.20 5.20 17.32
C THR A 24 0.01 5.08 16.37
N GLY A 25 -0.58 3.90 16.27
CA GLY A 25 -1.63 3.63 15.29
C GLY A 25 -1.03 3.32 13.92
N GLY A 26 -1.71 3.67 12.87
CA GLY A 26 -1.18 3.61 11.50
C GLY A 26 -1.10 2.22 10.88
N GLY A 27 -1.87 1.27 11.39
CA GLY A 27 -2.03 -0.02 10.73
C GLY A 27 -2.83 0.10 9.45
N ILE A 28 -3.13 -1.01 8.84
CA ILE A 28 -3.97 -1.04 7.65
C ILE A 28 -5.16 -1.96 7.86
N TYR A 29 -6.34 -1.47 7.46
CA TYR A 29 -7.54 -2.28 7.40
C TYR A 29 -7.65 -2.88 6.00
N VAL A 30 -7.81 -4.19 5.94
CA VAL A 30 -8.07 -4.91 4.69
C VAL A 30 -9.31 -5.75 4.90
N GLU A 31 -10.36 -5.48 4.14
CA GLU A 31 -11.68 -6.12 4.30
C GLU A 31 -12.16 -6.04 5.75
N ASN A 32 -12.01 -4.85 6.35
CA ASN A 32 -12.41 -4.53 7.72
C ASN A 32 -11.65 -5.27 8.82
N LYS A 33 -10.57 -5.95 8.50
CA LYS A 33 -9.66 -6.55 9.46
C LYS A 33 -8.44 -5.66 9.62
N LEU A 34 -8.13 -5.28 10.87
CA LEU A 34 -6.98 -4.44 11.15
C LEU A 34 -5.71 -5.27 11.26
N TYR A 35 -4.71 -4.89 10.47
CA TYR A 35 -3.36 -5.42 10.57
C TYR A 35 -2.49 -4.36 11.23
N LYS A 36 -2.18 -4.60 12.51
CA LYS A 36 -1.31 -3.75 13.30
C LYS A 36 0.15 -4.11 13.01
N ASN A 37 1.05 -3.37 13.60
CA ASN A 37 2.48 -3.71 13.59
C ASN A 37 3.08 -3.80 12.18
N CYS A 38 2.60 -2.94 11.26
CA CYS A 38 3.16 -2.87 9.90
C CYS A 38 4.62 -2.40 9.92
N ASN A 39 5.11 -1.91 11.06
CA ASN A 39 6.51 -1.57 11.28
C ASN A 39 7.37 -2.76 11.71
N GLU A 40 6.75 -3.91 12.01
CA GLU A 40 7.45 -5.14 12.39
C GLU A 40 7.27 -6.25 11.36
N TYR A 41 6.12 -6.25 10.69
CA TYR A 41 5.74 -7.31 9.75
C TYR A 41 5.28 -6.69 8.44
N ILE A 42 5.62 -7.33 7.34
CA ILE A 42 5.04 -6.97 6.06
C ILE A 42 3.61 -7.51 5.96
N THR A 43 2.75 -6.76 5.32
CA THR A 43 1.37 -7.17 5.03
C THR A 43 1.24 -7.40 3.54
N ILE A 44 0.76 -8.57 3.14
CA ILE A 44 0.57 -8.93 1.74
C ILE A 44 -0.92 -9.07 1.49
N PHE A 45 -1.43 -8.34 0.49
CA PHE A 45 -2.86 -8.39 0.18
C PHE A 45 -3.09 -8.02 -1.29
N ASN A 46 -4.22 -8.45 -1.83
CA ASN A 46 -4.61 -8.09 -3.19
C ASN A 46 -5.37 -6.76 -3.17
N GLY A 47 -4.66 -5.66 -3.41
CA GLY A 47 -5.24 -4.31 -3.37
C GLY A 47 -6.24 -4.03 -4.48
N ALA A 48 -6.22 -4.80 -5.57
CA ALA A 48 -7.20 -4.65 -6.65
C ALA A 48 -8.57 -5.23 -6.26
N GLU A 49 -8.60 -6.26 -5.44
CA GLU A 49 -9.82 -6.97 -5.07
C GLU A 49 -10.32 -6.65 -3.66
N LYS A 50 -9.42 -6.30 -2.75
CA LYS A 50 -9.76 -6.08 -1.35
C LYS A 50 -9.85 -4.59 -1.03
N GLU A 51 -10.96 -4.17 -0.43
CA GLU A 51 -11.07 -2.82 0.08
C GLU A 51 -10.11 -2.62 1.25
N HIS A 52 -9.41 -1.51 1.26
CA HIS A 52 -8.43 -1.24 2.31
C HIS A 52 -8.33 0.26 2.60
N TYR A 53 -7.87 0.57 3.80
CA TYR A 53 -7.62 1.95 4.20
C TYR A 53 -6.69 1.99 5.42
N THR A 54 -6.04 3.11 5.61
CA THR A 54 -5.08 3.30 6.71
C THR A 54 -5.78 3.68 7.99
N GLU A 55 -5.36 3.07 9.11
CA GLU A 55 -5.74 3.51 10.45
C GLU A 55 -5.13 4.88 10.73
N GLU A 56 -5.82 5.72 11.48
CA GLU A 56 -5.27 6.99 11.93
C GLU A 56 -4.02 6.77 12.78
N PHE A 57 -3.10 7.73 12.73
CA PHE A 57 -1.85 7.63 13.47
C PHE A 57 -1.41 8.98 14.02
N ILE A 58 -0.54 8.91 15.04
CA ILE A 58 0.10 10.07 15.66
C ILE A 58 1.59 9.83 15.61
N GLY A 59 2.36 10.79 15.13
CA GLY A 59 3.80 10.71 15.04
C GLY A 59 4.30 10.76 13.59
N ASN A 60 5.54 10.34 13.40
CA ASN A 60 6.19 10.32 12.08
C ASN A 60 6.10 8.92 11.49
N ARG A 61 5.39 8.81 10.39
CA ARG A 61 5.13 7.52 9.75
C ARG A 61 5.45 7.59 8.26
N TYR A 62 6.23 6.64 7.81
CA TYR A 62 6.55 6.46 6.40
C TYR A 62 6.02 5.10 5.97
N SER A 63 5.18 5.09 4.95
CA SER A 63 4.62 3.85 4.43
C SER A 63 5.19 3.53 3.06
N PHE A 64 5.40 2.24 2.83
CA PHE A 64 5.94 1.73 1.58
C PHE A 64 4.98 0.67 1.05
N ILE A 65 4.61 0.80 -0.20
CA ILE A 65 3.80 -0.21 -0.86
C ILE A 65 4.47 -0.59 -2.19
N PHE A 66 4.65 -1.89 -2.38
CA PHE A 66 5.16 -2.44 -3.61
C PHE A 66 4.04 -3.21 -4.30
N TYR A 67 3.82 -2.92 -5.56
CA TYR A 67 2.73 -3.52 -6.31
C TYR A 67 3.12 -3.67 -7.77
N ASN A 68 2.41 -4.56 -8.45
CA ASN A 68 2.49 -4.69 -9.90
C ASN A 68 1.26 -4.02 -10.51
N ALA A 69 1.43 -3.41 -11.65
CA ALA A 69 0.34 -2.79 -12.39
C ALA A 69 0.43 -3.19 -13.85
N TYR A 70 -0.71 -3.09 -14.55
CA TYR A 70 -0.70 -3.27 -15.98
C TYR A 70 0.14 -2.18 -16.63
N LEU A 71 1.00 -2.55 -17.58
CA LEU A 71 1.93 -1.62 -18.21
C LEU A 71 1.19 -0.44 -18.87
N ASP A 72 0.06 -0.70 -19.48
CA ASP A 72 -0.75 0.32 -20.14
C ASP A 72 -1.42 1.30 -19.15
N LYS A 73 -1.35 1.00 -17.85
CA LYS A 73 -1.87 1.88 -16.78
C LYS A 73 -0.79 2.71 -16.14
N CYS A 74 0.47 2.49 -16.49
CA CYS A 74 1.57 3.29 -15.96
C CYS A 74 1.70 4.60 -16.75
N PRO A 75 1.95 5.73 -16.07
CA PRO A 75 2.29 6.96 -16.79
C PRO A 75 3.52 6.74 -17.65
N PRO A 76 3.57 7.30 -18.88
CA PRO A 76 4.70 7.07 -19.79
C PRO A 76 6.06 7.41 -19.20
N GLU A 77 6.14 8.40 -18.32
CA GLU A 77 7.39 8.83 -17.68
C GLU A 77 7.96 7.80 -16.71
N PHE A 78 7.18 6.81 -16.31
CA PHE A 78 7.63 5.74 -15.43
C PHE A 78 8.00 4.47 -16.19
N ILE A 79 7.87 4.50 -17.52
CA ILE A 79 8.21 3.35 -18.36
C ILE A 79 9.60 3.58 -18.92
N TYR A 80 10.56 2.80 -18.42
CA TYR A 80 11.92 2.88 -18.92
C TYR A 80 12.11 1.91 -20.08
N LYS A 81 12.48 2.45 -21.23
CA LYS A 81 12.72 1.67 -22.46
C LYS A 81 14.16 1.75 -22.95
N GLY A 82 15.03 2.34 -22.17
CA GLY A 82 16.43 2.46 -22.52
C GLY A 82 17.18 1.17 -22.36
N GLU A 83 18.44 1.20 -22.76
CA GLU A 83 19.36 0.09 -22.56
C GLU A 83 20.23 0.35 -21.33
N PHE A 84 20.56 -0.72 -20.65
CA PHE A 84 21.46 -0.64 -19.50
C PHE A 84 22.90 -0.87 -19.93
#